data_38f1596adc10fcdfcb82afed7ca7b622
#
_entry.id   38f1596adc10fcdfcb82afed7ca7b622
#
_cell.length_a   1.000
_cell.length_b   1.000
_cell.length_c   1.000
_cell.angle_alpha   90.00
_cell.angle_beta   90.00
_cell.angle_gamma   90.00
#
_symmetry.space_group_name_H-M   'P 1'
#
loop_
_entity.id
_entity.type
_entity.pdbx_description
1 polymer ?
#
loop_
_entity_poly.entity_id
_entity_poly.type
_entity_poly.pdbx_seq_one_letter_code
_entity_poly.pdbx_strand_id
1 'polypeptide(L)'
;GANVLVAIFSEQESQAVYILKKSDVTRLDVVNFISHGVSKAEDEAPESNEASEETAEGEESGSALAKYATNLNRQAQEGKIDPLIGRDTELERTIQILCRRRKNNPLLVGEAGVGKTAIAEGLAYRIVEKQVPEVIEECTVYSLDLGGLLAGTKYRGDFEKRLKGILKELSRDKNAILFIDEIHTIIGAGAASGGVMDASNLLKPKLSSGELRCIGSTTYQEYQ
;
A
#
# COMPACT_ATOMS: atom_id res chain seq x y z
N GLY A 1 33.74 1.66 8.83
CA GLY A 1 34.39 2.15 7.61
C GLY A 1 33.54 3.11 6.79
N ALA A 2 32.28 2.78 6.53
CA ALA A 2 31.40 3.52 5.61
C ALA A 2 31.21 5.01 5.96
N ASN A 3 30.96 5.32 7.21
CA ASN A 3 30.79 6.70 7.68
C ASN A 3 32.05 7.57 7.54
N VAL A 4 33.24 6.95 7.48
CA VAL A 4 34.53 7.69 7.28
C VAL A 4 34.61 8.21 5.84
N LEU A 5 34.14 7.43 4.84
CA LEU A 5 34.12 7.87 3.44
C LEU A 5 33.20 9.08 3.24
N VAL A 6 32.05 9.09 3.88
CA VAL A 6 31.11 10.24 3.84
C VAL A 6 31.72 11.46 4.52
N ALA A 7 32.43 11.27 5.64
CA ALA A 7 33.08 12.33 6.38
C ALA A 7 34.26 12.97 5.60
N ILE A 8 34.99 12.21 4.78
CA ILE A 8 36.05 12.72 3.91
C ILE A 8 35.53 13.82 2.97
N PHE A 9 34.32 13.71 2.45
CA PHE A 9 33.70 14.73 1.59
C PHE A 9 33.40 16.06 2.30
N SER A 10 33.45 16.09 3.64
CA SER A 10 33.28 17.33 4.42
C SER A 10 34.55 18.20 4.40
N GLU A 11 35.73 17.59 4.12
CA GLU A 11 37.01 18.25 4.03
C GLU A 11 37.30 18.64 2.58
N GLN A 12 36.81 19.80 2.14
CA GLN A 12 36.83 20.21 0.71
C GLN A 12 38.26 20.37 0.13
N GLU A 13 39.27 20.61 0.96
CA GLU A 13 40.66 20.78 0.54
C GLU A 13 41.48 19.47 0.60
N SER A 14 40.83 18.34 0.92
CA SER A 14 41.51 17.04 0.98
C SER A 14 41.86 16.52 -0.42
N GLN A 15 43.13 16.05 -0.59
CA GLN A 15 43.54 15.37 -1.82
C GLN A 15 42.67 14.14 -2.13
N ALA A 16 42.15 13.45 -1.12
CA ALA A 16 41.27 12.33 -1.29
C ALA A 16 39.95 12.74 -1.98
N VAL A 17 39.36 13.89 -1.60
CA VAL A 17 38.16 14.45 -2.25
C VAL A 17 38.45 14.85 -3.68
N TYR A 18 39.63 15.42 -3.96
CA TYR A 18 40.04 15.77 -5.31
C TYR A 18 40.13 14.54 -6.22
N ILE A 19 40.74 13.45 -5.73
CA ILE A 19 40.87 12.20 -6.50
C ILE A 19 39.48 11.59 -6.74
N LEU A 20 38.60 11.54 -5.74
CA LEU A 20 37.26 11.02 -5.87
C LEU A 20 36.41 11.83 -6.88
N LYS A 21 36.49 13.16 -6.82
CA LYS A 21 35.82 14.04 -7.81
C LYS A 21 36.40 13.87 -9.22
N LYS A 22 37.70 13.64 -9.35
CA LYS A 22 38.36 13.37 -10.66
C LYS A 22 37.92 12.01 -11.24
N SER A 23 37.51 11.07 -10.39
CA SER A 23 36.95 9.79 -10.78
C SER A 23 35.41 9.83 -10.90
N ASP A 24 34.86 11.05 -10.95
CA ASP A 24 33.43 11.33 -11.10
C ASP A 24 32.53 10.69 -10.00
N VAL A 25 33.11 10.52 -8.81
CA VAL A 25 32.40 10.01 -7.62
C VAL A 25 32.00 11.18 -6.73
N THR A 26 30.72 11.33 -6.51
CA THR A 26 30.15 12.37 -5.64
C THR A 26 29.87 11.84 -4.24
N ARG A 27 29.65 12.75 -3.28
CA ARG A 27 29.21 12.37 -1.92
C ARG A 27 27.91 11.58 -1.95
N LEU A 28 27.02 11.92 -2.89
CA LEU A 28 25.72 11.28 -3.05
C LEU A 28 25.88 9.82 -3.51
N ASP A 29 26.79 9.57 -4.45
CA ASP A 29 27.10 8.23 -4.97
C ASP A 29 27.61 7.32 -3.85
N VAL A 30 28.48 7.86 -2.97
CA VAL A 30 28.98 7.11 -1.81
C VAL A 30 27.86 6.81 -0.80
N VAL A 31 26.98 7.77 -0.53
CA VAL A 31 25.84 7.56 0.38
C VAL A 31 24.87 6.54 -0.19
N ASN A 32 24.55 6.62 -1.48
CA ASN A 32 23.67 5.68 -2.16
C ASN A 32 24.25 4.26 -2.18
N PHE A 33 25.56 4.14 -2.48
CA PHE A 33 26.22 2.84 -2.45
C PHE A 33 26.23 2.20 -1.05
N ILE A 34 26.42 3.01 0.01
CA ILE A 34 26.42 2.53 1.40
C ILE A 34 24.99 2.14 1.86
N SER A 35 23.97 2.88 1.40
CA SER A 35 22.59 2.69 1.83
C SER A 35 21.85 1.64 1.03
N HIS A 36 22.14 1.52 -0.26
CA HIS A 36 21.34 0.72 -1.21
C HIS A 36 22.15 -0.28 -2.04
N GLY A 37 23.50 -0.26 -1.95
CA GLY A 37 24.35 -1.18 -2.72
C GLY A 37 24.39 -0.92 -4.23
N VAL A 38 23.87 0.23 -4.71
CA VAL A 38 23.80 0.59 -6.13
C VAL A 38 25.08 1.32 -6.55
N SER A 39 25.74 0.85 -7.61
CA SER A 39 26.94 1.47 -8.20
C SER A 39 26.62 2.21 -9.49
N LYS A 40 27.35 3.30 -9.78
CA LYS A 40 27.18 4.16 -10.96
C LYS A 40 27.41 3.44 -12.31
N ALA A 41 27.87 2.21 -12.29
CA ALA A 41 28.19 1.42 -13.50
C ALA A 41 26.94 0.83 -14.21
N GLU A 42 25.73 1.01 -13.68
CA GLU A 42 24.51 0.44 -14.23
C GLU A 42 23.60 1.45 -14.96
N ASP A 43 23.98 2.76 -15.02
CA ASP A 43 23.17 3.83 -15.61
C ASP A 43 23.91 4.62 -16.69
N GLU A 44 24.27 4.03 -17.83
CA GLU A 44 24.64 4.78 -19.04
C GLU A 44 23.75 4.42 -20.23
N ALA A 45 22.77 5.29 -20.52
CA ALA A 45 22.27 5.56 -21.89
C ALA A 45 21.56 6.94 -21.93
N PRO A 46 21.57 7.69 -23.08
CA PRO A 46 21.93 9.10 -23.08
C PRO A 46 20.78 10.12 -23.07
N GLU A 47 21.17 11.36 -22.74
CA GLU A 47 20.41 12.60 -22.58
C GLU A 47 19.58 13.06 -23.79
N SER A 48 18.46 13.72 -23.53
CA SER A 48 18.07 14.96 -24.24
C SER A 48 17.18 15.85 -23.36
N ASN A 49 17.57 17.14 -23.33
CA ASN A 49 17.03 18.29 -22.61
C ASN A 49 15.51 18.54 -22.74
N GLU A 50 14.82 18.98 -21.70
CA GLU A 50 14.48 20.37 -21.43
C GLU A 50 13.55 20.53 -20.20
N ALA A 51 13.82 21.60 -19.49
CA ALA A 51 13.31 22.15 -18.26
C ALA A 51 11.80 22.00 -17.93
N SER A 52 11.51 21.58 -16.70
CA SER A 52 10.61 22.29 -15.79
C SER A 52 10.78 21.75 -14.37
N GLU A 53 11.01 22.65 -13.43
CA GLU A 53 11.14 22.41 -11.99
C GLU A 53 9.85 21.80 -11.44
N GLU A 54 9.88 20.53 -11.06
CA GLU A 54 9.02 19.95 -10.04
C GLU A 54 9.82 18.84 -9.33
N THR A 55 10.00 19.03 -8.05
CA THR A 55 10.67 18.21 -7.05
C THR A 55 10.66 16.70 -7.35
N ALA A 56 11.83 16.19 -7.79
CA ALA A 56 12.12 14.76 -7.87
C ALA A 56 12.41 14.20 -6.48
N GLU A 57 11.41 13.61 -5.86
CA GLU A 57 11.63 12.64 -4.78
C GLU A 57 11.65 11.23 -5.38
N GLY A 58 12.77 10.54 -5.14
CA GLY A 58 13.13 9.25 -5.71
C GLY A 58 11.98 8.24 -5.77
N GLU A 59 11.73 7.74 -6.96
CA GLU A 59 10.92 6.54 -7.19
C GLU A 59 11.68 5.33 -6.62
N GLU A 60 11.31 4.91 -5.41
CA GLU A 60 11.54 3.51 -5.01
C GLU A 60 10.72 2.65 -6.00
N SER A 61 11.40 1.93 -6.88
CA SER A 61 10.84 1.08 -7.94
C SER A 61 10.18 -0.19 -7.36
N GLY A 62 9.10 -0.01 -6.62
CA GLY A 62 8.21 -1.05 -6.13
C GLY A 62 6.80 -0.50 -6.08
N SER A 63 5.83 -1.22 -6.68
CA SER A 63 4.41 -0.88 -6.55
C SER A 63 4.07 -0.65 -5.07
N ALA A 64 3.48 0.51 -4.74
CA ALA A 64 3.06 0.80 -3.37
C ALA A 64 2.04 -0.25 -2.89
N LEU A 65 1.23 -0.76 -3.80
CA LEU A 65 0.30 -1.86 -3.54
C LEU A 65 1.04 -3.15 -3.15
N ALA A 66 2.14 -3.51 -3.85
CA ALA A 66 2.91 -4.70 -3.53
C ALA A 66 3.66 -4.59 -2.18
N LYS A 67 4.01 -3.37 -1.76
CA LYS A 67 4.72 -3.12 -0.49
C LYS A 67 3.80 -3.14 0.73
N TYR A 68 2.56 -2.65 0.59
CA TYR A 68 1.64 -2.41 1.71
C TYR A 68 0.31 -3.17 1.62
N ALA A 69 0.15 -4.04 0.62
CA ALA A 69 -1.03 -4.87 0.51
C ALA A 69 -0.68 -6.30 0.11
N THR A 70 -1.38 -7.24 0.69
CA THR A 70 -1.24 -8.66 0.42
C THR A 70 -2.30 -9.11 -0.58
N ASN A 71 -1.90 -9.76 -1.68
CA ASN A 71 -2.81 -10.33 -2.65
C ASN A 71 -3.37 -11.67 -2.11
N LEU A 72 -4.64 -11.67 -1.69
CA LEU A 72 -5.29 -12.85 -1.12
C LEU A 72 -5.59 -13.92 -2.17
N ASN A 73 -5.89 -13.55 -3.42
CA ASN A 73 -6.10 -14.52 -4.49
C ASN A 73 -4.83 -15.36 -4.74
N ARG A 74 -3.67 -14.72 -4.73
CA ARG A 74 -2.39 -15.41 -4.84
C ARG A 74 -2.15 -16.36 -3.67
N GLN A 75 -2.47 -15.93 -2.44
CA GLN A 75 -2.36 -16.81 -1.27
C GLN A 75 -3.31 -18.01 -1.36
N ALA A 76 -4.52 -17.81 -1.89
CA ALA A 76 -5.46 -18.90 -2.13
C ALA A 76 -4.93 -19.89 -3.17
N GLN A 77 -4.36 -19.40 -4.29
CA GLN A 77 -3.72 -20.25 -5.31
C GLN A 77 -2.53 -21.04 -4.78
N GLU A 78 -1.78 -20.45 -3.85
CA GLU A 78 -0.63 -21.09 -3.20
C GLU A 78 -1.06 -22.05 -2.06
N GLY A 79 -2.36 -22.21 -1.81
CA GLY A 79 -2.90 -23.09 -0.76
C GLY A 79 -2.60 -22.60 0.66
N LYS A 80 -2.39 -21.30 0.83
CA LYS A 80 -2.10 -20.67 2.13
C LYS A 80 -3.34 -20.20 2.87
N ILE A 81 -4.51 -20.24 2.22
CA ILE A 81 -5.79 -19.86 2.80
C ILE A 81 -6.62 -21.12 3.03
N ASP A 82 -7.09 -21.28 4.26
CA ASP A 82 -7.98 -22.37 4.60
C ASP A 82 -9.40 -22.14 4.07
N PRO A 83 -10.15 -23.20 3.69
CA PRO A 83 -11.51 -23.05 3.24
C PRO A 83 -12.40 -22.51 4.37
N LEU A 84 -13.23 -21.51 4.03
CA LEU A 84 -14.16 -20.91 4.98
C LEU A 84 -15.29 -21.89 5.32
N ILE A 85 -15.49 -22.15 6.61
CA ILE A 85 -16.52 -23.08 7.11
C ILE A 85 -17.57 -22.32 7.93
N GLY A 86 -18.85 -22.52 7.61
CA GLY A 86 -19.98 -22.04 8.43
C GLY A 86 -20.26 -20.54 8.34
N ARG A 87 -19.77 -19.85 7.30
CA ARG A 87 -19.99 -18.41 7.05
C ARG A 87 -20.50 -18.14 5.64
N ASP A 88 -21.17 -19.10 5.03
CA ASP A 88 -21.65 -18.98 3.66
C ASP A 88 -22.65 -17.83 3.48
N THR A 89 -23.54 -17.63 4.44
CA THR A 89 -24.55 -16.56 4.39
C THR A 89 -23.92 -15.16 4.38
N GLU A 90 -22.95 -14.93 5.26
CA GLU A 90 -22.24 -13.65 5.34
C GLU A 90 -21.40 -13.41 4.09
N LEU A 91 -20.74 -14.46 3.57
CA LEU A 91 -19.96 -14.39 2.35
C LEU A 91 -20.83 -14.09 1.13
N GLU A 92 -21.96 -14.80 0.95
CA GLU A 92 -22.92 -14.52 -0.12
C GLU A 92 -23.46 -13.10 -0.05
N ARG A 93 -23.77 -12.61 1.16
CA ARG A 93 -24.20 -11.23 1.35
C ARG A 93 -23.13 -10.23 0.96
N THR A 94 -21.88 -10.50 1.29
CA THR A 94 -20.73 -9.68 0.90
C THR A 94 -20.59 -9.63 -0.63
N ILE A 95 -20.67 -10.78 -1.29
CA ILE A 95 -20.66 -10.91 -2.75
C ILE A 95 -21.78 -10.10 -3.40
N GLN A 96 -23.02 -10.24 -2.91
CA GLN A 96 -24.19 -9.50 -3.41
C GLN A 96 -24.00 -7.98 -3.31
N ILE A 97 -23.36 -7.48 -2.25
CA ILE A 97 -23.09 -6.05 -2.08
C ILE A 97 -22.00 -5.60 -3.06
N LEU A 98 -20.92 -6.36 -3.22
CA LEU A 98 -19.83 -6.05 -4.14
C LEU A 98 -20.27 -6.01 -5.61
N CYS A 99 -21.28 -6.78 -5.99
CA CYS A 99 -21.86 -6.79 -7.34
C CYS A 99 -22.73 -5.56 -7.64
N ARG A 100 -22.99 -4.68 -6.69
CA ARG A 100 -23.79 -3.47 -6.93
C ARG A 100 -22.99 -2.44 -7.70
N ARG A 101 -23.66 -1.59 -8.48
CA ARG A 101 -23.06 -0.47 -9.19
C ARG A 101 -22.63 0.67 -8.25
N ARG A 102 -23.38 0.88 -7.16
CA ARG A 102 -23.14 1.87 -6.12
C ARG A 102 -23.41 1.27 -4.77
N LYS A 103 -22.85 1.85 -3.71
CA LYS A 103 -22.95 1.29 -2.33
C LYS A 103 -22.47 -0.16 -2.31
N ASN A 104 -21.38 -0.40 -3.02
CA ASN A 104 -20.73 -1.69 -3.23
C ASN A 104 -19.62 -1.97 -2.20
N ASN A 105 -19.68 -1.29 -1.05
CA ASN A 105 -18.66 -1.38 -0.01
C ASN A 105 -19.30 -2.01 1.24
N PRO A 106 -19.21 -3.35 1.43
CA PRO A 106 -19.69 -4.01 2.63
C PRO A 106 -18.84 -3.66 3.85
N LEU A 107 -19.47 -3.54 5.01
CA LEU A 107 -18.83 -3.42 6.30
C LEU A 107 -19.15 -4.65 7.14
N LEU A 108 -18.13 -5.39 7.57
CA LEU A 108 -18.24 -6.54 8.45
C LEU A 108 -18.13 -6.04 9.90
N VAL A 109 -19.24 -6.15 10.63
CA VAL A 109 -19.29 -5.72 12.04
C VAL A 109 -19.44 -6.96 12.94
N GLY A 110 -18.62 -7.06 13.97
CA GLY A 110 -18.65 -8.19 14.90
C GLY A 110 -17.52 -8.11 15.93
N GLU A 111 -17.63 -8.90 17.00
CA GLU A 111 -16.61 -8.97 18.03
C GLU A 111 -15.24 -9.37 17.49
N ALA A 112 -14.17 -9.06 18.25
CA ALA A 112 -12.84 -9.52 17.91
C ALA A 112 -12.76 -11.05 17.83
N GLY A 113 -12.02 -11.60 16.86
CA GLY A 113 -11.80 -13.04 16.74
C GLY A 113 -12.98 -13.85 16.13
N VAL A 114 -14.08 -13.22 15.71
CA VAL A 114 -15.23 -13.96 15.11
C VAL A 114 -15.03 -14.36 13.65
N GLY A 115 -13.87 -14.09 13.05
CA GLY A 115 -13.53 -14.50 11.69
C GLY A 115 -13.91 -13.50 10.60
N LYS A 116 -13.90 -12.17 10.89
CA LYS A 116 -14.16 -11.14 9.87
C LYS A 116 -13.13 -11.19 8.73
N THR A 117 -11.87 -11.35 9.05
CA THR A 117 -10.76 -11.51 8.09
C THR A 117 -10.93 -12.76 7.24
N ALA A 118 -11.37 -13.87 7.86
CA ALA A 118 -11.64 -15.13 7.16
C ALA A 118 -12.72 -15.00 6.07
N ILE A 119 -13.66 -14.04 6.18
CA ILE A 119 -14.65 -13.76 5.12
C ILE A 119 -13.97 -13.17 3.88
N ALA A 120 -12.98 -12.27 4.04
CA ALA A 120 -12.25 -11.72 2.91
C ALA A 120 -11.35 -12.79 2.25
N GLU A 121 -10.72 -13.65 3.04
CA GLU A 121 -9.95 -14.79 2.58
C GLU A 121 -10.83 -15.81 1.84
N GLY A 122 -12.00 -16.15 2.39
CA GLY A 122 -12.99 -17.02 1.76
C GLY A 122 -13.54 -16.46 0.45
N LEU A 123 -13.67 -15.12 0.34
CA LEU A 123 -14.02 -14.47 -0.92
C LEU A 123 -12.93 -14.68 -1.97
N ALA A 124 -11.67 -14.43 -1.61
CA ALA A 124 -10.53 -14.63 -2.51
C ALA A 124 -10.44 -16.10 -2.98
N TYR A 125 -10.67 -17.05 -2.07
CA TYR A 125 -10.73 -18.47 -2.39
C TYR A 125 -11.86 -18.78 -3.40
N ARG A 126 -13.09 -18.29 -3.18
CA ARG A 126 -14.21 -18.49 -4.12
C ARG A 126 -13.99 -17.82 -5.48
N ILE A 127 -13.30 -16.69 -5.53
CA ILE A 127 -12.91 -16.05 -6.81
C ILE A 127 -11.95 -16.94 -7.57
N VAL A 128 -10.93 -17.49 -6.92
CA VAL A 128 -9.95 -18.39 -7.54
C VAL A 128 -10.62 -19.66 -8.05
N GLU A 129 -11.57 -20.22 -7.29
CA GLU A 129 -12.36 -21.41 -7.67
C GLU A 129 -13.50 -21.08 -8.65
N LYS A 130 -13.65 -19.82 -9.10
CA LYS A 130 -14.73 -19.37 -10.00
C LYS A 130 -16.13 -19.67 -9.47
N GLN A 131 -16.30 -19.62 -8.15
CA GLN A 131 -17.57 -19.85 -7.44
C GLN A 131 -18.27 -18.52 -7.08
N VAL A 132 -18.16 -17.53 -7.95
CA VAL A 132 -18.70 -16.18 -7.79
C VAL A 132 -19.36 -15.72 -9.10
N PRO A 133 -20.26 -14.70 -9.06
CA PRO A 133 -20.84 -14.12 -10.27
C PRO A 133 -19.77 -13.50 -11.19
N GLU A 134 -20.00 -13.53 -12.52
CA GLU A 134 -19.14 -12.97 -13.56
C GLU A 134 -18.62 -11.55 -13.25
N VAL A 135 -19.45 -10.72 -12.59
CA VAL A 135 -19.12 -9.32 -12.25
C VAL A 135 -17.89 -9.20 -11.39
N ILE A 136 -17.56 -10.23 -10.60
CA ILE A 136 -16.40 -10.23 -9.69
C ILE A 136 -15.49 -11.44 -9.92
N GLU A 137 -15.72 -12.25 -10.95
CA GLU A 137 -14.92 -13.45 -11.24
C GLU A 137 -13.44 -13.12 -11.53
N GLU A 138 -13.18 -11.98 -12.16
CA GLU A 138 -11.82 -11.52 -12.46
C GLU A 138 -11.25 -10.59 -11.39
N CYS A 139 -11.97 -10.42 -10.26
CA CYS A 139 -11.50 -9.53 -9.22
C CYS A 139 -10.34 -10.11 -8.41
N THR A 140 -9.47 -9.22 -7.94
CA THR A 140 -8.38 -9.54 -7.02
C THR A 140 -8.62 -8.84 -5.68
N VAL A 141 -8.59 -9.60 -4.60
CA VAL A 141 -8.74 -9.07 -3.23
C VAL A 141 -7.37 -8.75 -2.67
N TYR A 142 -7.18 -7.50 -2.27
CA TYR A 142 -5.97 -7.00 -1.63
C TYR A 142 -6.27 -6.67 -0.17
N SER A 143 -5.57 -7.32 0.75
CA SER A 143 -5.63 -7.00 2.18
C SER A 143 -4.60 -5.93 2.51
N LEU A 144 -5.05 -4.78 3.01
CA LEU A 144 -4.20 -3.65 3.36
C LEU A 144 -3.48 -3.90 4.68
N ASP A 145 -2.15 -3.78 4.67
CA ASP A 145 -1.34 -3.80 5.89
C ASP A 145 -1.24 -2.39 6.49
N LEU A 146 -2.14 -2.09 7.42
CA LEU A 146 -2.14 -0.81 8.13
C LEU A 146 -0.90 -0.64 9.01
N GLY A 147 -0.40 -1.73 9.60
CA GLY A 147 0.80 -1.70 10.42
C GLY A 147 2.02 -1.28 9.61
N GLY A 148 2.20 -1.88 8.43
CA GLY A 148 3.27 -1.53 7.49
C GLY A 148 3.15 -0.11 6.95
N LEU A 149 1.92 0.36 6.70
CA LEU A 149 1.67 1.75 6.27
C LEU A 149 2.06 2.78 7.32
N LEU A 150 1.80 2.49 8.60
CA LEU A 150 2.11 3.36 9.73
C LEU A 150 3.56 3.25 10.18
N ALA A 151 4.20 2.10 9.95
CA ALA A 151 5.59 1.86 10.35
C ALA A 151 6.54 2.87 9.70
N GLY A 152 7.37 3.49 10.54
CA GLY A 152 8.39 4.45 10.09
C GLY A 152 7.86 5.81 9.59
N THR A 153 6.56 6.08 9.69
CA THR A 153 6.01 7.40 9.40
C THR A 153 6.29 8.34 10.58
N LYS A 154 7.18 9.32 10.38
CA LYS A 154 7.46 10.37 11.37
C LYS A 154 6.48 11.55 11.23
N TYR A 155 5.96 11.75 10.04
CA TYR A 155 5.08 12.85 9.70
C TYR A 155 3.77 12.36 9.08
N ARG A 156 2.70 13.10 9.33
CA ARG A 156 1.37 12.86 8.76
C ARG A 156 1.40 12.70 7.22
N GLY A 157 2.20 13.52 6.54
CA GLY A 157 2.33 13.51 5.09
C GLY A 157 2.84 12.18 4.50
N ASP A 158 3.66 11.44 5.24
CA ASP A 158 4.22 10.17 4.77
C ASP A 158 3.13 9.11 4.61
N PHE A 159 2.26 8.98 5.61
CA PHE A 159 1.11 8.06 5.56
C PHE A 159 0.15 8.43 4.43
N GLU A 160 -0.23 9.72 4.33
CA GLU A 160 -1.12 10.19 3.28
C GLU A 160 -0.54 9.94 1.87
N LYS A 161 0.77 10.16 1.69
CA LYS A 161 1.49 9.90 0.42
C LYS A 161 1.46 8.41 0.06
N ARG A 162 1.75 7.53 1.03
CA ARG A 162 1.69 6.06 0.83
C ARG A 162 0.27 5.61 0.48
N LEU A 163 -0.73 6.04 1.22
CA LEU A 163 -2.13 5.69 0.97
C LEU A 163 -2.61 6.23 -0.38
N LYS A 164 -2.27 7.46 -0.76
CA LYS A 164 -2.56 8.01 -2.09
C LYS A 164 -1.94 7.20 -3.22
N GLY A 165 -0.70 6.71 -3.04
CA GLY A 165 -0.04 5.81 -3.98
C GLY A 165 -0.84 4.53 -4.20
N ILE A 166 -1.21 3.83 -3.13
CA ILE A 166 -2.02 2.62 -3.17
C ILE A 166 -3.38 2.87 -3.85
N LEU A 167 -4.09 3.93 -3.43
CA LEU A 167 -5.39 4.26 -4.00
C LEU A 167 -5.31 4.65 -5.49
N LYS A 168 -4.20 5.24 -5.93
CA LYS A 168 -3.94 5.54 -7.35
C LYS A 168 -3.74 4.26 -8.16
N GLU A 169 -3.00 3.29 -7.63
CA GLU A 169 -2.79 1.99 -8.27
C GLU A 169 -4.10 1.20 -8.34
N LEU A 170 -4.83 1.09 -7.23
CA LEU A 170 -6.14 0.42 -7.19
C LEU A 170 -7.18 1.04 -8.13
N SER A 171 -7.16 2.37 -8.30
CA SER A 171 -8.09 3.05 -9.22
C SER A 171 -7.79 2.77 -10.70
N ARG A 172 -6.60 2.25 -11.03
CA ARG A 172 -6.25 1.81 -12.39
C ARG A 172 -6.77 0.40 -12.69
N ASP A 173 -6.94 -0.40 -11.65
CA ASP A 173 -7.47 -1.75 -11.74
C ASP A 173 -8.94 -1.77 -11.30
N LYS A 174 -9.84 -1.83 -12.28
CA LYS A 174 -11.30 -1.87 -12.04
C LYS A 174 -11.74 -3.17 -11.33
N ASN A 175 -10.89 -4.18 -11.34
CA ASN A 175 -11.15 -5.48 -10.76
C ASN A 175 -10.53 -5.62 -9.36
N ALA A 176 -9.92 -4.55 -8.82
CA ALA A 176 -9.39 -4.56 -7.47
C ALA A 176 -10.49 -4.43 -6.41
N ILE A 177 -10.42 -5.26 -5.38
CA ILE A 177 -11.22 -5.19 -4.15
C ILE A 177 -10.24 -4.97 -3.00
N LEU A 178 -10.38 -3.87 -2.27
CA LEU A 178 -9.55 -3.56 -1.12
C LEU A 178 -10.20 -4.06 0.17
N PHE A 179 -9.54 -4.90 0.92
CA PHE A 179 -9.94 -5.28 2.27
C PHE A 179 -9.14 -4.47 3.29
N ILE A 180 -9.84 -3.82 4.21
CA ILE A 180 -9.26 -3.04 5.31
C ILE A 180 -9.77 -3.62 6.62
N ASP A 181 -8.87 -4.32 7.32
CA ASP A 181 -9.18 -4.81 8.65
C ASP A 181 -9.10 -3.65 9.66
N GLU A 182 -9.97 -3.67 10.66
CA GLU A 182 -10.06 -2.62 11.69
C GLU A 182 -10.12 -1.19 11.09
N ILE A 183 -10.99 -0.97 10.11
CA ILE A 183 -11.10 0.30 9.35
C ILE A 183 -11.26 1.53 10.26
N HIS A 184 -11.80 1.36 11.47
CA HIS A 184 -11.91 2.40 12.48
C HIS A 184 -10.56 3.00 12.88
N THR A 185 -9.45 2.22 12.80
CA THR A 185 -8.10 2.71 13.10
C THR A 185 -7.66 3.80 12.15
N ILE A 186 -8.11 3.77 10.89
CA ILE A 186 -7.82 4.81 9.89
C ILE A 186 -8.71 6.03 10.11
N ILE A 187 -9.95 5.82 10.58
CA ILE A 187 -10.96 6.86 10.73
C ILE A 187 -10.81 7.55 12.09
N GLY A 188 -10.53 6.77 13.16
CA GLY A 188 -10.49 7.23 14.54
C GLY A 188 -9.11 7.67 15.06
N ALA A 189 -8.02 7.30 14.42
CA ALA A 189 -6.65 7.69 14.80
C ALA A 189 -6.43 9.22 14.82
N GLY A 190 -7.45 9.97 14.45
CA GLY A 190 -7.48 11.41 14.35
C GLY A 190 -8.03 12.20 15.50
N ALA A 191 -8.77 11.61 16.41
CA ALA A 191 -9.47 12.39 17.44
C ALA A 191 -8.66 12.59 18.74
N ALA A 192 -7.72 11.71 19.07
CA ALA A 192 -7.09 11.66 20.40
C ALA A 192 -5.73 12.34 20.53
N SER A 193 -5.03 12.65 19.44
CA SER A 193 -3.69 13.29 19.53
C SER A 193 -3.53 14.35 18.45
N GLY A 194 -4.03 15.57 18.66
CA GLY A 194 -3.66 16.85 17.99
C GLY A 194 -3.22 16.86 16.50
N GLY A 195 -3.26 15.75 15.80
CA GLY A 195 -2.76 15.54 14.43
C GLY A 195 -3.49 14.40 13.75
N VAL A 196 -4.74 14.64 13.39
CA VAL A 196 -5.66 13.70 12.74
C VAL A 196 -5.07 13.13 11.46
N MET A 197 -4.79 11.82 11.40
CA MET A 197 -4.65 11.10 10.14
C MET A 197 -6.03 10.95 9.50
N ASP A 198 -6.40 11.89 8.65
CA ASP A 198 -7.71 11.87 8.01
C ASP A 198 -7.66 11.12 6.68
N ALA A 199 -7.44 9.80 6.76
CA ALA A 199 -7.59 8.93 5.61
C ALA A 199 -9.02 8.90 5.07
N SER A 200 -10.00 9.30 5.89
CA SER A 200 -11.41 9.39 5.48
C SER A 200 -11.59 10.32 4.29
N ASN A 201 -10.89 11.46 4.27
CA ASN A 201 -10.96 12.41 3.16
C ASN A 201 -10.38 11.86 1.85
N LEU A 202 -9.47 10.89 1.93
CA LEU A 202 -8.90 10.24 0.76
C LEU A 202 -9.77 9.08 0.25
N LEU A 203 -10.35 8.31 1.16
CA LEU A 203 -11.17 7.14 0.84
C LEU A 203 -12.60 7.52 0.43
N LYS A 204 -13.23 8.44 1.16
CA LYS A 204 -14.65 8.79 0.99
C LYS A 204 -15.06 9.14 -0.45
N PRO A 205 -14.32 9.96 -1.22
CA PRO A 205 -14.68 10.25 -2.61
C PRO A 205 -14.71 9.01 -3.50
N LYS A 206 -13.70 8.13 -3.36
CA LYS A 206 -13.54 6.93 -4.19
C LYS A 206 -14.56 5.84 -3.85
N LEU A 207 -14.90 5.71 -2.56
CA LEU A 207 -15.95 4.79 -2.11
C LEU A 207 -17.34 5.28 -2.52
N SER A 208 -17.57 6.59 -2.50
CA SER A 208 -18.87 7.18 -2.85
C SER A 208 -19.14 7.15 -4.36
N SER A 209 -18.10 7.31 -5.19
CA SER A 209 -18.22 7.23 -6.65
C SER A 209 -18.46 5.79 -7.14
N GLY A 210 -18.12 4.79 -6.33
CA GLY A 210 -18.15 3.37 -6.72
C GLY A 210 -16.97 2.94 -7.59
N GLU A 211 -15.97 3.82 -7.76
CA GLU A 211 -14.73 3.50 -8.50
C GLU A 211 -13.88 2.45 -7.81
N LEU A 212 -13.93 2.42 -6.48
CA LEU A 212 -13.21 1.46 -5.66
C LEU A 212 -14.21 0.56 -4.94
N ARG A 213 -14.00 -0.76 -5.01
CA ARG A 213 -14.68 -1.72 -4.15
C ARG A 213 -13.86 -1.91 -2.89
N CYS A 214 -14.49 -1.76 -1.74
CA CYS A 214 -13.81 -1.91 -0.45
C CYS A 214 -14.66 -2.76 0.49
N ILE A 215 -14.00 -3.66 1.21
CA ILE A 215 -14.57 -4.40 2.34
C ILE A 215 -13.91 -3.84 3.59
N GLY A 216 -14.68 -3.28 4.50
CA GLY A 216 -14.20 -2.87 5.82
C GLY A 216 -14.53 -3.90 6.88
N SER A 217 -13.72 -4.01 7.92
CA SER A 217 -14.09 -4.72 9.15
C SER A 217 -14.00 -3.78 10.35
N THR A 218 -14.84 -3.99 11.35
CA THR A 218 -14.84 -3.24 12.61
C THR A 218 -15.50 -4.05 13.74
N THR A 219 -15.38 -3.55 14.97
CA THR A 219 -16.10 -4.10 16.12
C THR A 219 -17.41 -3.34 16.37
N TYR A 220 -18.31 -3.90 17.17
CA TYR A 220 -19.54 -3.21 17.57
C TYR A 220 -19.26 -1.95 18.39
N GLN A 221 -18.20 -1.96 19.20
CA GLN A 221 -17.83 -0.81 20.03
C GLN A 221 -17.36 0.39 19.20
N GLU A 222 -16.66 0.14 18.12
CA GLU A 222 -16.11 1.16 17.23
C GLU A 222 -17.08 1.60 16.11
N TYR A 223 -18.17 0.87 15.94
CA TYR A 223 -19.20 1.18 14.92
C TYR A 223 -20.19 2.25 15.37
N GLN A 224 -20.21 2.63 16.67
CA GLN A 224 -21.15 3.58 17.25
C GLN A 224 -20.89 5.04 16.85
#